data_5b6ce72db3db1cc4a5d4acc2aaa1a8a3
#
_entry.id   5b6ce72db3db1cc4a5d4acc2aaa1a8a3
#
_cell.length_a   1.000
_cell.length_b   1.000
_cell.length_c   1.000
_cell.angle_alpha   90.00
_cell.angle_beta   90.00
_cell.angle_gamma   90.00
#
_symmetry.space_group_name_H-M   'P 1'
#
loop_
_entity.id
_entity.type
_entity.pdbx_description
1 polymer ?
#
loop_
_entity_poly.entity_id
_entity_poly.type
_entity_poly.pdbx_seq_one_letter_code
_entity_poly.pdbx_strand_id
1 'polypeptide(L)'
;QALDDIISRCEIDILSAPFDDPTDDARHYQIGSYTDCWGSTWVNHQAGIIGEVKEYPFADFNKVWNYESPKKLFLSGISGFEKTKAFIDTHKDKFILGGWISLFERMQYLRGTENLFMDTLIESPEYFKLMEIVEDFYNTYLDEWLKLEVDGIIFGDDWGSQRSLLISPETWRKQYKPLYKRFFDKVHTAGKFVFMHSDGYILELYDDLIEIGVDAIN
;
A
#
# COMPACT_ATOMS: atom_id res chain seq x y z
N GLN A 1 -2.81 -2.34 -25.95
CA GLN A 1 -3.03 -1.70 -27.28
C GLN A 1 -4.25 -0.77 -27.32
N ALA A 2 -5.50 -1.24 -27.00
CA ALA A 2 -6.69 -0.37 -27.04
C ALA A 2 -6.66 0.74 -25.98
N LEU A 3 -6.21 0.42 -24.77
CA LEU A 3 -6.05 1.38 -23.68
C LEU A 3 -4.94 2.39 -23.98
N ASP A 4 -3.81 1.94 -24.49
CA ASP A 4 -2.68 2.80 -24.87
C ASP A 4 -3.08 3.78 -25.99
N ASP A 5 -3.90 3.32 -26.97
CA ASP A 5 -4.43 4.17 -28.04
C ASP A 5 -5.42 5.24 -27.50
N ILE A 6 -6.21 4.90 -26.48
CA ILE A 6 -7.09 5.87 -25.82
C ILE A 6 -6.26 6.86 -25.01
N ILE A 7 -5.33 6.40 -24.19
CA ILE A 7 -4.47 7.23 -23.35
C ILE A 7 -3.66 8.21 -24.22
N SER A 8 -3.12 7.75 -25.36
CA SER A 8 -2.36 8.60 -26.28
C SER A 8 -3.17 9.74 -26.94
N ARG A 9 -4.52 9.65 -26.92
CA ARG A 9 -5.43 10.66 -27.45
C ARG A 9 -5.98 11.61 -26.39
N CYS A 10 -5.79 11.28 -25.11
CA CYS A 10 -6.22 12.11 -23.99
C CYS A 10 -5.03 12.88 -23.45
N GLU A 11 -5.23 14.17 -23.17
CA GLU A 11 -4.28 14.94 -22.39
C GLU A 11 -4.43 14.52 -20.91
N ILE A 12 -3.53 13.69 -20.43
CA ILE A 12 -3.48 13.24 -19.04
C ILE A 12 -2.42 14.07 -18.34
N ASP A 13 -2.80 14.76 -17.27
CA ASP A 13 -1.91 15.64 -16.51
C ASP A 13 -1.27 14.96 -15.30
N ILE A 14 -1.89 13.88 -14.79
CA ILE A 14 -1.39 13.11 -13.66
C ILE A 14 -1.01 11.72 -14.13
N LEU A 15 0.22 11.31 -13.88
CA LEU A 15 0.74 10.00 -14.29
C LEU A 15 1.29 9.24 -13.07
N SER A 16 1.07 7.94 -13.03
CA SER A 16 1.75 7.06 -12.08
C SER A 16 3.10 6.61 -12.65
N ALA A 17 4.15 6.84 -11.91
CA ALA A 17 5.49 6.40 -12.30
C ALA A 17 5.59 4.87 -12.30
N PRO A 18 6.12 4.25 -13.35
CA PRO A 18 6.33 2.81 -13.37
C PRO A 18 7.39 2.42 -12.34
N PHE A 19 7.18 1.32 -11.68
CA PHE A 19 8.12 0.77 -10.71
C PHE A 19 8.14 -0.76 -10.80
N ASP A 20 9.34 -1.32 -10.92
CA ASP A 20 9.54 -2.77 -10.86
C ASP A 20 9.67 -3.16 -9.37
N ASP A 21 8.54 -3.26 -8.67
CA ASP A 21 8.50 -3.59 -7.25
C ASP A 21 9.07 -5.00 -7.01
N PRO A 22 10.18 -5.13 -6.29
CA PRO A 22 10.78 -6.44 -6.02
C PRO A 22 9.92 -7.32 -5.10
N THR A 23 8.87 -6.78 -4.51
CA THR A 23 7.90 -7.52 -3.69
C THR A 23 6.64 -7.90 -4.44
N ASP A 24 6.40 -7.30 -5.63
CA ASP A 24 5.32 -7.71 -6.52
C ASP A 24 5.71 -8.96 -7.32
N ASP A 25 4.73 -9.77 -7.64
CA ASP A 25 4.93 -11.01 -8.38
C ASP A 25 3.86 -11.18 -9.46
N ALA A 26 4.30 -11.22 -10.71
CA ALA A 26 3.39 -11.40 -11.85
C ALA A 26 2.52 -12.66 -11.74
N ARG A 27 2.89 -13.61 -10.89
CA ARG A 27 2.07 -14.81 -10.60
C ARG A 27 0.76 -14.47 -9.90
N HIS A 28 0.64 -13.29 -9.26
CA HIS A 28 -0.64 -12.79 -8.73
C HIS A 28 -1.78 -12.86 -9.75
N TYR A 29 -1.46 -12.64 -11.03
CA TYR A 29 -2.44 -12.58 -12.12
C TYR A 29 -2.50 -13.86 -12.97
N GLN A 30 -1.81 -14.93 -12.56
CA GLN A 30 -1.77 -16.21 -13.26
C GLN A 30 -2.52 -17.28 -12.50
N ILE A 31 -3.20 -18.19 -13.22
CA ILE A 31 -3.87 -19.33 -12.60
C ILE A 31 -2.83 -20.21 -11.90
N GLY A 32 -3.11 -20.59 -10.66
CA GLY A 32 -2.26 -21.44 -9.87
C GLY A 32 -2.15 -21.01 -8.41
N SER A 33 -1.15 -21.56 -7.74
CA SER A 33 -0.83 -21.20 -6.35
C SER A 33 0.66 -20.93 -6.23
N TYR A 34 1.03 -19.93 -5.44
CA TYR A 34 2.42 -19.62 -5.14
C TYR A 34 2.53 -18.88 -3.79
N THR A 35 3.70 -18.91 -3.18
CA THR A 35 3.99 -18.15 -1.96
C THR A 35 4.84 -16.95 -2.32
N ASP A 36 4.42 -15.76 -1.87
CA ASP A 36 5.12 -14.49 -2.10
C ASP A 36 6.32 -14.32 -1.14
N CYS A 37 7.05 -13.22 -1.31
CA CYS A 37 8.21 -12.90 -0.47
C CYS A 37 7.84 -12.55 1.00
N TRP A 38 6.57 -12.30 1.28
CA TRP A 38 6.03 -12.09 2.62
C TRP A 38 5.63 -13.40 3.30
N GLY A 39 5.62 -14.53 2.57
CA GLY A 39 5.18 -15.83 3.05
C GLY A 39 3.68 -16.08 2.97
N SER A 40 2.93 -15.21 2.29
CA SER A 40 1.50 -15.41 2.02
C SER A 40 1.32 -16.31 0.80
N THR A 41 0.49 -17.35 0.92
CA THR A 41 0.18 -18.26 -0.20
C THR A 41 -1.07 -17.79 -0.93
N TRP A 42 -0.87 -17.43 -2.17
CA TRP A 42 -1.90 -16.94 -3.09
C TRP A 42 -2.46 -18.08 -3.93
N VAL A 43 -3.75 -18.04 -4.19
CA VAL A 43 -4.44 -18.95 -5.10
C VAL A 43 -5.25 -18.13 -6.09
N ASN A 44 -5.04 -18.37 -7.37
CA ASN A 44 -5.77 -17.70 -8.44
C ASN A 44 -6.45 -18.72 -9.35
N HIS A 45 -7.73 -18.54 -9.58
CA HIS A 45 -8.56 -19.38 -10.42
C HIS A 45 -8.86 -18.76 -11.79
N GLN A 46 -8.52 -17.48 -12.01
CA GLN A 46 -8.81 -16.77 -13.25
C GLN A 46 -7.63 -15.87 -13.64
N ALA A 47 -7.07 -16.08 -14.82
CA ALA A 47 -5.99 -15.25 -15.34
C ALA A 47 -6.44 -13.79 -15.57
N GLY A 48 -5.53 -12.85 -15.31
CA GLY A 48 -5.74 -11.42 -15.57
C GLY A 48 -6.42 -10.64 -14.42
N ILE A 49 -6.84 -11.30 -13.37
CA ILE A 49 -7.24 -10.68 -12.10
C ILE A 49 -6.31 -11.15 -10.98
N ILE A 50 -6.23 -10.39 -9.92
CA ILE A 50 -5.42 -10.76 -8.76
C ILE A 50 -6.04 -11.97 -8.04
N GLY A 51 -5.19 -12.91 -7.58
CA GLY A 51 -5.62 -14.05 -6.77
C GLY A 51 -5.99 -13.64 -5.34
N GLU A 52 -6.35 -14.63 -4.54
CA GLU A 52 -6.67 -14.45 -3.12
C GLU A 52 -5.62 -15.12 -2.24
N VAL A 53 -5.31 -14.54 -1.09
CA VAL A 53 -4.48 -15.21 -0.08
C VAL A 53 -5.30 -16.29 0.62
N LYS A 54 -4.78 -17.52 0.64
CA LYS A 54 -5.44 -18.69 1.27
C LYS A 54 -4.66 -19.24 2.47
N GLU A 55 -3.34 -19.00 2.53
CA GLU A 55 -2.54 -19.35 3.70
C GLU A 55 -1.76 -18.11 4.16
N TYR A 56 -1.83 -17.83 5.44
CA TYR A 56 -1.30 -16.62 6.06
C TYR A 56 -0.06 -16.96 6.89
N PRO A 57 1.05 -16.21 6.77
CA PRO A 57 2.25 -16.44 7.57
C PRO A 57 1.97 -16.35 9.07
N PHE A 58 1.02 -15.51 9.47
CA PHE A 58 0.60 -15.33 10.86
C PHE A 58 -0.74 -15.99 11.20
N ALA A 59 -1.06 -17.14 10.58
CA ALA A 59 -2.12 -18.01 11.06
C ALA A 59 -1.85 -18.43 12.54
N ASP A 60 -0.60 -18.77 12.85
CA ASP A 60 -0.07 -18.79 14.24
C ASP A 60 0.55 -17.43 14.54
N PHE A 61 -0.12 -16.63 15.36
CA PHE A 61 0.27 -15.23 15.60
C PHE A 61 1.60 -15.10 16.36
N ASN A 62 2.02 -16.12 17.13
CA ASN A 62 3.32 -16.09 17.82
C ASN A 62 4.51 -15.97 16.87
N LYS A 63 4.36 -16.35 15.60
CA LYS A 63 5.41 -16.22 14.59
C LYS A 63 5.82 -14.76 14.30
N VAL A 64 4.97 -13.79 14.62
CA VAL A 64 5.24 -12.36 14.39
C VAL A 64 6.52 -11.88 15.09
N TRP A 65 6.87 -12.45 16.24
CA TRP A 65 8.03 -12.04 17.03
C TRP A 65 9.38 -12.32 16.40
N ASN A 66 9.45 -13.30 15.52
CA ASN A 66 10.69 -13.72 14.83
C ASN A 66 10.65 -13.48 13.32
N TYR A 67 9.68 -12.69 12.87
CA TYR A 67 9.50 -12.42 11.45
C TYR A 67 10.32 -11.21 10.99
N GLU A 68 10.98 -11.36 9.85
CA GLU A 68 11.64 -10.27 9.13
C GLU A 68 10.88 -9.96 7.84
N SER A 69 10.42 -8.71 7.69
CA SER A 69 9.80 -8.26 6.45
C SER A 69 10.81 -8.25 5.29
N PRO A 70 10.35 -8.33 4.03
CA PRO A 70 11.25 -8.36 2.87
C PRO A 70 11.90 -6.99 2.55
N LYS A 71 11.94 -6.04 3.47
CA LYS A 71 12.48 -4.67 3.27
C LYS A 71 13.92 -4.66 2.74
N LYS A 72 14.70 -5.72 3.00
CA LYS A 72 16.06 -5.86 2.48
C LYS A 72 16.11 -5.83 0.94
N LEU A 73 15.01 -6.18 0.26
CA LEU A 73 14.91 -6.09 -1.19
C LEU A 73 15.06 -4.67 -1.72
N PHE A 74 14.68 -3.65 -0.94
CA PHE A 74 14.89 -2.24 -1.30
C PHE A 74 16.29 -1.75 -0.93
N LEU A 75 16.91 -2.29 0.13
CA LEU A 75 18.21 -1.86 0.63
C LEU A 75 19.39 -2.43 -0.18
N SER A 76 19.18 -3.51 -0.92
CA SER A 76 20.25 -4.23 -1.65
C SER A 76 20.69 -3.58 -2.96
N GLY A 77 20.25 -2.33 -3.24
CA GLY A 77 20.56 -1.64 -4.49
C GLY A 77 19.92 -2.29 -5.72
N ILE A 78 18.87 -3.08 -5.53
CA ILE A 78 18.05 -3.59 -6.62
C ILE A 78 17.39 -2.39 -7.27
N SER A 79 17.73 -2.15 -8.52
CA SER A 79 17.45 -0.93 -9.28
C SER A 79 16.03 -0.91 -9.86
N GLY A 80 15.00 -1.18 -9.05
CA GLY A 80 13.59 -1.02 -9.48
C GLY A 80 13.26 0.40 -9.94
N PHE A 81 14.08 1.37 -9.55
CA PHE A 81 13.88 2.79 -9.84
C PHE A 81 14.56 3.32 -11.11
N GLU A 82 15.27 2.52 -11.89
CA GLU A 82 15.90 3.01 -13.13
C GLU A 82 14.86 3.43 -14.17
N LYS A 83 13.84 2.59 -14.36
CA LYS A 83 12.71 2.93 -15.25
C LYS A 83 11.93 4.13 -14.75
N THR A 84 11.71 4.22 -13.42
CA THR A 84 11.05 5.33 -12.76
C THR A 84 11.76 6.64 -13.03
N LYS A 85 13.10 6.68 -12.86
CA LYS A 85 13.91 7.88 -13.13
C LYS A 85 13.84 8.30 -14.59
N ALA A 86 14.00 7.35 -15.52
CA ALA A 86 13.89 7.63 -16.94
C ALA A 86 12.49 8.14 -17.34
N PHE A 87 11.45 7.61 -16.71
CA PHE A 87 10.07 8.07 -16.90
C PHE A 87 9.89 9.50 -16.40
N ILE A 88 10.33 9.83 -15.19
CA ILE A 88 10.28 11.18 -14.62
C ILE A 88 11.00 12.18 -15.53
N ASP A 89 12.19 11.82 -16.02
CA ASP A 89 13.00 12.68 -16.88
C ASP A 89 12.32 13.04 -18.22
N THR A 90 11.46 12.16 -18.71
CA THR A 90 10.75 12.34 -19.98
C THR A 90 9.35 12.97 -19.82
N HIS A 91 8.84 13.15 -18.60
CA HIS A 91 7.49 13.65 -18.31
C HIS A 91 7.49 14.83 -17.34
N LYS A 92 8.49 15.70 -17.40
CA LYS A 92 8.65 16.86 -16.50
C LYS A 92 7.53 17.91 -16.57
N ASP A 93 6.70 17.83 -17.59
CA ASP A 93 5.51 18.67 -17.80
C ASP A 93 4.24 18.09 -17.17
N LYS A 94 4.34 16.91 -16.50
CA LYS A 94 3.23 16.20 -15.89
C LYS A 94 3.38 16.15 -14.38
N PHE A 95 2.25 15.99 -13.67
CA PHE A 95 2.23 15.68 -12.26
C PHE A 95 2.46 14.17 -12.06
N ILE A 96 3.54 13.80 -11.38
CA ILE A 96 3.96 12.41 -11.28
C ILE A 96 3.70 11.87 -9.88
N LEU A 97 2.90 10.82 -9.79
CA LEU A 97 2.66 10.06 -8.57
C LEU A 97 3.59 8.86 -8.51
N GLY A 98 4.10 8.59 -7.32
CA GLY A 98 4.93 7.43 -7.02
C GLY A 98 4.41 6.63 -5.85
N GLY A 99 4.93 5.42 -5.72
CA GLY A 99 4.59 4.52 -4.61
C GLY A 99 3.20 3.90 -4.72
N TRP A 100 2.97 2.95 -3.85
CA TRP A 100 1.67 2.41 -3.45
C TRP A 100 1.85 1.84 -2.05
N ILE A 101 1.32 2.51 -1.05
CA ILE A 101 1.48 2.13 0.36
C ILE A 101 0.14 1.65 0.89
N SER A 102 0.07 0.36 1.24
CA SER A 102 -1.15 -0.30 1.74
C SER A 102 -0.86 -0.90 3.12
N LEU A 103 -1.13 -0.15 4.18
CA LEU A 103 -0.82 -0.58 5.54
C LEU A 103 -1.80 -1.65 6.04
N PHE A 104 -3.09 -1.35 5.96
CA PHE A 104 -4.15 -2.22 6.46
C PHE A 104 -4.35 -3.45 5.59
N GLU A 105 -4.36 -3.27 4.28
CA GLU A 105 -4.51 -4.38 3.34
C GLU A 105 -3.32 -5.34 3.42
N ARG A 106 -2.09 -4.83 3.59
CA ARG A 106 -0.92 -5.69 3.83
C ARG A 106 -1.08 -6.53 5.09
N MET A 107 -1.58 -5.96 6.17
CA MET A 107 -1.86 -6.71 7.40
C MET A 107 -2.91 -7.80 7.16
N GLN A 108 -3.93 -7.56 6.33
CA GLN A 108 -4.92 -8.57 5.95
C GLN A 108 -4.28 -9.74 5.19
N TYR A 109 -3.35 -9.48 4.27
CA TYR A 109 -2.64 -10.54 3.54
C TYR A 109 -1.71 -11.38 4.44
N LEU A 110 -1.26 -10.81 5.55
CA LEU A 110 -0.37 -11.49 6.50
C LEU A 110 -1.12 -12.26 7.60
N ARG A 111 -2.29 -11.78 8.03
CA ARG A 111 -3.01 -12.31 9.19
C ARG A 111 -4.35 -12.98 8.83
N GLY A 112 -4.93 -12.62 7.68
CA GLY A 112 -6.28 -12.94 7.29
C GLY A 112 -7.29 -11.89 7.79
N THR A 113 -8.20 -11.49 6.91
CA THR A 113 -9.13 -10.36 7.14
C THR A 113 -9.96 -10.55 8.42
N GLU A 114 -10.58 -11.73 8.60
CA GLU A 114 -11.42 -12.00 9.78
C GLU A 114 -10.63 -11.93 11.08
N ASN A 115 -9.42 -12.53 11.10
CA ASN A 115 -8.55 -12.49 12.27
C ASN A 115 -8.09 -11.06 12.56
N LEU A 116 -7.70 -10.32 11.52
CA LEU A 116 -7.26 -8.93 11.70
C LEU A 116 -8.36 -8.06 12.28
N PHE A 117 -9.61 -8.19 11.83
CA PHE A 117 -10.75 -7.45 12.40
C PHE A 117 -10.95 -7.76 13.88
N MET A 118 -10.83 -9.03 14.28
CA MET A 118 -10.86 -9.39 15.69
C MET A 118 -9.68 -8.81 16.47
N ASP A 119 -8.48 -8.85 15.89
CA ASP A 119 -7.25 -8.34 16.50
C ASP A 119 -7.31 -6.82 16.76
N THR A 120 -8.00 -6.04 15.90
CA THR A 120 -8.23 -4.61 16.14
C THR A 120 -9.03 -4.34 17.42
N LEU A 121 -9.86 -5.28 17.85
CA LEU A 121 -10.67 -5.17 19.07
C LEU A 121 -9.95 -5.75 20.29
N ILE A 122 -9.17 -6.82 20.10
CA ILE A 122 -8.42 -7.49 21.16
C ILE A 122 -7.20 -6.67 21.58
N GLU A 123 -6.58 -5.96 20.63
CA GLU A 123 -5.41 -5.12 20.83
C GLU A 123 -4.23 -5.88 21.48
N SER A 124 -3.97 -7.11 21.02
CA SER A 124 -2.89 -7.92 21.57
C SER A 124 -1.50 -7.34 21.24
N PRO A 125 -0.45 -7.67 22.02
CA PRO A 125 0.92 -7.28 21.70
C PRO A 125 1.36 -7.74 20.30
N GLU A 126 0.91 -8.93 19.85
CA GLU A 126 1.20 -9.48 18.53
C GLU A 126 0.61 -8.61 17.42
N TYR A 127 -0.60 -8.07 17.62
CA TYR A 127 -1.24 -7.16 16.67
C TYR A 127 -0.43 -5.87 16.47
N PHE A 128 -0.01 -5.25 17.56
CA PHE A 128 0.83 -4.06 17.47
C PHE A 128 2.22 -4.37 16.89
N LYS A 129 2.76 -5.57 17.16
CA LYS A 129 4.00 -6.02 16.53
C LYS A 129 3.85 -6.21 15.02
N LEU A 130 2.73 -6.75 14.55
CA LEU A 130 2.43 -6.84 13.12
C LEU A 130 2.35 -5.45 12.48
N MET A 131 1.65 -4.52 13.13
CA MET A 131 1.56 -3.12 12.66
C MET A 131 2.96 -2.48 12.56
N GLU A 132 3.80 -2.65 13.57
CA GLU A 132 5.20 -2.17 13.57
C GLU A 132 6.02 -2.74 12.40
N ILE A 133 5.88 -4.03 12.11
CA ILE A 133 6.59 -4.70 11.00
C ILE A 133 6.17 -4.10 9.65
N VAL A 134 4.89 -3.87 9.44
CA VAL A 134 4.35 -3.30 8.21
C VAL A 134 4.74 -1.83 8.09
N GLU A 135 4.66 -1.06 9.19
CA GLU A 135 5.10 0.33 9.26
C GLU A 135 6.59 0.47 8.90
N ASP A 136 7.45 -0.36 9.48
CA ASP A 136 8.90 -0.34 9.24
C ASP A 136 9.25 -0.67 7.78
N PHE A 137 8.55 -1.64 7.19
CA PHE A 137 8.68 -1.95 5.77
C PHE A 137 8.33 -0.76 4.89
N TYR A 138 7.14 -0.19 5.07
CA TYR A 138 6.70 0.92 4.24
C TYR A 138 7.44 2.22 4.51
N ASN A 139 7.99 2.42 5.71
CA ASN A 139 8.92 3.52 5.95
C ASN A 139 10.19 3.38 5.09
N THR A 140 10.75 2.18 4.99
CA THR A 140 11.90 1.91 4.13
C THR A 140 11.56 2.13 2.65
N TYR A 141 10.40 1.65 2.21
CA TYR A 141 9.89 1.84 0.85
C TYR A 141 9.69 3.33 0.53
N LEU A 142 9.04 4.07 1.43
CA LEU A 142 8.81 5.50 1.28
C LEU A 142 10.13 6.29 1.20
N ASP A 143 11.13 5.93 2.02
CA ASP A 143 12.44 6.59 1.99
C ASP A 143 13.11 6.51 0.62
N GLU A 144 12.92 5.41 -0.12
CA GLU A 144 13.45 5.29 -1.48
C GLU A 144 12.67 6.16 -2.47
N TRP A 145 11.33 6.19 -2.38
CA TRP A 145 10.51 7.04 -3.23
C TRP A 145 10.75 8.54 -3.02
N LEU A 146 10.97 8.97 -1.79
CA LEU A 146 11.20 10.38 -1.47
C LEU A 146 12.52 10.93 -2.03
N LYS A 147 13.45 10.05 -2.45
CA LYS A 147 14.68 10.44 -3.14
C LYS A 147 14.46 10.80 -4.61
N LEU A 148 13.30 10.49 -5.17
CA LEU A 148 12.95 10.71 -6.57
C LEU A 148 12.19 12.04 -6.74
N GLU A 149 12.23 12.58 -7.96
CA GLU A 149 11.51 13.81 -8.33
C GLU A 149 10.04 13.51 -8.72
N VAL A 150 9.33 12.75 -7.89
CA VAL A 150 7.86 12.60 -7.98
C VAL A 150 7.19 13.75 -7.26
N ASP A 151 5.98 14.13 -7.69
CA ASP A 151 5.21 15.22 -7.08
C ASP A 151 4.40 14.74 -5.87
N GLY A 152 3.93 13.50 -5.88
CA GLY A 152 3.14 12.94 -4.80
C GLY A 152 3.37 11.44 -4.58
N ILE A 153 2.89 10.97 -3.43
CA ILE A 153 2.91 9.55 -3.03
C ILE A 153 1.48 9.04 -2.90
N ILE A 154 1.22 7.85 -3.45
CA ILE A 154 -0.08 7.18 -3.37
C ILE A 154 -0.11 6.25 -2.15
N PHE A 155 -1.16 6.38 -1.36
CA PHE A 155 -1.56 5.44 -0.32
C PHE A 155 -2.85 4.77 -0.76
N GLY A 156 -2.94 3.45 -0.66
CA GLY A 156 -4.10 2.69 -1.10
C GLY A 156 -4.50 1.66 -0.07
N ASP A 157 -5.50 1.97 0.74
CA ASP A 157 -6.10 1.04 1.69
C ASP A 157 -7.62 1.16 1.66
N ASP A 158 -8.30 0.06 1.41
CA ASP A 158 -9.76 0.00 1.38
C ASP A 158 -10.32 -0.05 2.79
N TRP A 159 -10.90 1.05 3.24
CA TRP A 159 -11.50 1.19 4.56
C TRP A 159 -13.01 1.01 4.57
N GLY A 160 -13.63 1.01 3.38
CA GLY A 160 -15.06 0.98 3.21
C GLY A 160 -15.61 -0.32 2.64
N SER A 161 -16.79 -0.69 3.11
CA SER A 161 -17.71 -1.59 2.41
C SER A 161 -18.67 -0.76 1.56
N GLN A 162 -19.68 -1.40 0.96
CA GLN A 162 -20.72 -0.67 0.21
C GLN A 162 -21.53 0.32 1.07
N ARG A 163 -21.57 0.17 2.40
CA ARG A 163 -22.49 0.91 3.28
C ARG A 163 -21.86 1.44 4.55
N SER A 164 -20.70 0.98 4.92
CA SER A 164 -20.05 1.32 6.19
C SER A 164 -18.55 1.12 6.10
N LEU A 165 -17.85 1.65 7.07
CA LEU A 165 -16.44 1.30 7.32
C LEU A 165 -16.29 -0.18 7.67
N LEU A 166 -15.11 -0.74 7.40
CA LEU A 166 -14.73 -2.12 7.76
C LEU A 166 -14.43 -2.27 9.26
N ILE A 167 -13.95 -1.21 9.90
CA ILE A 167 -13.75 -1.11 11.35
C ILE A 167 -14.40 0.18 11.85
N SER A 168 -14.63 0.30 13.17
CA SER A 168 -15.25 1.51 13.70
C SER A 168 -14.38 2.76 13.50
N PRO A 169 -14.99 3.95 13.31
CA PRO A 169 -14.23 5.21 13.25
C PRO A 169 -13.34 5.43 14.47
N GLU A 170 -13.81 5.04 15.68
CA GLU A 170 -13.01 5.17 16.90
C GLU A 170 -11.76 4.29 16.86
N THR A 171 -11.90 3.02 16.40
CA THR A 171 -10.77 2.11 16.24
C THR A 171 -9.77 2.67 15.23
N TRP A 172 -10.27 3.17 14.09
CA TRP A 172 -9.43 3.77 13.07
C TRP A 172 -8.66 5.00 13.61
N ARG A 173 -9.35 5.92 14.29
CA ARG A 173 -8.75 7.11 14.91
C ARG A 173 -7.69 6.78 15.94
N LYS A 174 -7.92 5.72 16.74
CA LYS A 174 -7.00 5.30 17.79
C LYS A 174 -5.74 4.64 17.23
N GLN A 175 -5.89 3.76 16.24
CA GLN A 175 -4.83 2.85 15.81
C GLN A 175 -4.16 3.28 14.50
N TYR A 176 -4.93 3.68 13.50
CA TYR A 176 -4.42 3.95 12.16
C TYR A 176 -4.18 5.44 11.87
N LYS A 177 -5.03 6.35 12.36
CA LYS A 177 -4.85 7.78 12.14
C LYS A 177 -3.45 8.27 12.56
N PRO A 178 -2.89 7.92 13.73
CA PRO A 178 -1.54 8.34 14.11
C PRO A 178 -0.46 7.72 13.21
N LEU A 179 -0.70 6.51 12.71
CA LEU A 179 0.20 5.81 11.80
C LEU A 179 0.27 6.54 10.45
N TYR A 180 -0.89 6.79 9.81
CA TYR A 180 -0.94 7.56 8.56
C TYR A 180 -0.35 8.95 8.71
N LYS A 181 -0.66 9.64 9.81
CA LYS A 181 -0.12 10.98 10.05
C LYS A 181 1.41 11.02 10.00
N ARG A 182 2.09 10.02 10.57
CA ARG A 182 3.56 9.95 10.49
C ARG A 182 4.07 9.84 9.04
N PHE A 183 3.40 9.03 8.22
CA PHE A 183 3.74 8.91 6.80
C PHE A 183 3.47 10.21 6.03
N PHE A 184 2.30 10.82 6.23
CA PHE A 184 1.90 12.03 5.54
C PHE A 184 2.79 13.22 5.91
N ASP A 185 3.11 13.38 7.20
CA ASP A 185 4.07 14.40 7.66
C ASP A 185 5.46 14.23 6.99
N LYS A 186 5.90 12.97 6.79
CA LYS A 186 7.15 12.66 6.11
C LYS A 186 7.11 13.03 4.62
N VAL A 187 6.01 12.74 3.93
CA VAL A 187 5.79 13.13 2.53
C VAL A 187 5.80 14.65 2.39
N HIS A 188 5.04 15.36 3.23
CA HIS A 188 4.97 16.83 3.22
C HIS A 188 6.31 17.48 3.60
N THR A 189 7.07 16.90 4.54
CA THR A 189 8.41 17.40 4.89
C THR A 189 9.35 17.31 3.69
N ALA A 190 9.16 16.34 2.79
CA ALA A 190 9.88 16.24 1.53
C ALA A 190 9.33 17.17 0.42
N GLY A 191 8.34 18.00 0.71
CA GLY A 191 7.71 18.94 -0.24
C GLY A 191 6.82 18.26 -1.28
N LYS A 192 6.28 17.07 -0.97
CA LYS A 192 5.45 16.28 -1.89
C LYS A 192 4.01 16.19 -1.38
N PHE A 193 3.09 15.78 -2.27
CA PHE A 193 1.66 15.64 -1.99
C PHE A 193 1.29 14.20 -1.58
N VAL A 194 0.22 14.10 -0.79
CA VAL A 194 -0.38 12.83 -0.33
C VAL A 194 -1.65 12.55 -1.12
N PHE A 195 -1.64 11.49 -1.90
CA PHE A 195 -2.82 10.97 -2.58
C PHE A 195 -3.30 9.72 -1.86
N MET A 196 -4.60 9.63 -1.57
CA MET A 196 -5.21 8.47 -0.92
C MET A 196 -6.26 7.84 -1.82
N HIS A 197 -6.14 6.55 -2.03
CA HIS A 197 -7.16 5.69 -2.62
C HIS A 197 -7.84 4.88 -1.52
N SER A 198 -9.17 4.81 -1.55
CA SER A 198 -9.92 3.90 -0.71
C SER A 198 -11.28 3.61 -1.34
N ASP A 199 -11.50 2.35 -1.69
CA ASP A 199 -12.80 1.92 -2.14
C ASP A 199 -13.84 1.91 -1.00
N GLY A 200 -15.12 1.97 -1.40
CA GLY A 200 -16.25 1.85 -0.52
C GLY A 200 -16.68 3.14 0.20
N TYR A 201 -17.54 2.98 1.19
CA TYR A 201 -18.09 4.09 1.95
C TYR A 201 -17.16 4.51 3.09
N ILE A 202 -16.49 5.66 2.93
CA ILE A 202 -15.50 6.18 3.91
C ILE A 202 -15.81 7.61 4.36
N LEU A 203 -17.02 8.13 4.13
CA LEU A 203 -17.38 9.52 4.46
C LEU A 203 -17.11 9.89 5.92
N GLU A 204 -17.23 8.93 6.85
CA GLU A 204 -16.97 9.14 8.28
C GLU A 204 -15.49 9.43 8.61
N LEU A 205 -14.57 9.18 7.67
CA LEU A 205 -13.14 9.44 7.83
C LEU A 205 -12.65 10.71 7.12
N TYR A 206 -13.48 11.38 6.31
CA TYR A 206 -13.02 12.51 5.50
C TYR A 206 -12.43 13.64 6.33
N ASP A 207 -13.09 14.05 7.41
CA ASP A 207 -12.57 15.10 8.29
C ASP A 207 -11.23 14.69 8.93
N ASP A 208 -11.10 13.43 9.32
CA ASP A 208 -9.86 12.88 9.87
C ASP A 208 -8.74 12.84 8.84
N LEU A 209 -9.05 12.43 7.59
CA LEU A 209 -8.08 12.39 6.49
C LEU A 209 -7.57 13.78 6.11
N ILE A 210 -8.48 14.76 6.07
CA ILE A 210 -8.13 16.19 5.86
C ILE A 210 -7.23 16.68 7.01
N GLU A 211 -7.60 16.39 8.26
CA GLU A 211 -6.82 16.81 9.45
C GLU A 211 -5.39 16.28 9.43
N ILE A 212 -5.19 15.04 8.99
CA ILE A 212 -3.85 14.43 8.95
C ILE A 212 -3.07 14.72 7.67
N GLY A 213 -3.68 15.41 6.70
CA GLY A 213 -2.98 15.99 5.55
C GLY A 213 -3.11 15.19 4.25
N VAL A 214 -4.26 14.58 3.97
CA VAL A 214 -4.54 14.07 2.61
C VAL A 214 -4.81 15.26 1.69
N ASP A 215 -4.07 15.36 0.58
CA ASP A 215 -4.21 16.44 -0.42
C ASP A 215 -5.23 16.06 -1.50
N ALA A 216 -5.30 14.80 -1.85
CA ALA A 216 -6.29 14.29 -2.82
C ALA A 216 -6.74 12.87 -2.45
N ILE A 217 -8.00 12.56 -2.76
CA ILE A 217 -8.61 11.24 -2.55
C ILE A 217 -9.40 10.83 -3.79
N ASN A 218 -9.37 9.56 -4.14
CA ASN A 218 -10.20 8.98 -5.20
C ASN A 218 -10.86 7.68 -4.73
#